data_d9c59fd34446dcde7218dce48e93e875
#
_entry.id   d9c59fd34446dcde7218dce48e93e875
#
_cell.length_a   1.000
_cell.length_b   1.000
_cell.length_c   1.000
_cell.angle_alpha   90.00
_cell.angle_beta   90.00
_cell.angle_gamma   90.00
#
_symmetry.space_group_name_H-M   'P 1'
#
loop_
_entity.id
_entity.type
_entity.pdbx_description
1 polymer ?
#
loop_
_entity_poly.entity_id
_entity_poly.type
_entity_poly.pdbx_seq_one_letter_code
_entity_poly.pdbx_strand_id
1 'polypeptide(L)'
;QFIMIRKMQLADTHLSLILMQAFTAFGVFLMRQSYLSIPNELSEAARIDGLSEFGIYSRIMLPLSKSAIATLIIFSFVNVWNDYMGPMIYLNSTELKTIQLGLRMFITQYSADYNLIMAAALISLIPVGALFLSMQRFFIEGVATSGLKG
;
A
#
# COMPACT_ATOMS: atom_id res chain seq x y z
N GLN A 1 20.70 -2.92 -2.60
CA GLN A 1 19.74 -1.80 -2.60
C GLN A 1 20.33 -0.56 -1.92
N PHE A 2 20.88 -0.63 -0.70
CA PHE A 2 21.48 0.52 0.02
C PHE A 2 22.53 1.28 -0.79
N ILE A 3 23.46 0.57 -1.44
CA ILE A 3 24.51 1.19 -2.26
C ILE A 3 23.93 1.98 -3.45
N MET A 4 22.83 1.49 -4.06
CA MET A 4 22.15 2.20 -5.15
C MET A 4 21.50 3.49 -4.67
N ILE A 5 20.75 3.42 -3.56
CA ILE A 5 20.09 4.58 -2.93
C ILE A 5 21.13 5.65 -2.56
N ARG A 6 22.28 5.24 -2.01
CA ARG A 6 23.37 6.15 -1.68
C ARG A 6 24.01 6.79 -2.93
N LYS A 7 24.22 6.03 -4.02
CA LYS A 7 24.72 6.57 -5.28
C LYS A 7 23.76 7.57 -5.93
N MET A 8 22.45 7.38 -5.76
CA MET A 8 21.40 8.29 -6.24
C MET A 8 21.22 9.52 -5.34
N GLN A 9 22.02 9.66 -4.27
CA GLN A 9 21.89 10.73 -3.26
C GLN A 9 20.51 10.81 -2.60
N LEU A 10 19.81 9.68 -2.55
CA LEU A 10 18.48 9.57 -1.93
C LEU A 10 18.54 9.05 -0.47
N ALA A 11 19.73 8.79 0.06
CA ALA A 11 19.91 8.44 1.46
C ALA A 11 19.39 9.58 2.35
N ASP A 12 18.78 9.20 3.48
CA ASP A 12 18.15 10.12 4.42
C ASP A 12 17.02 10.98 3.81
N THR A 13 16.19 10.36 2.96
CA THR A 13 14.97 10.98 2.41
C THR A 13 13.80 9.99 2.43
N HIS A 14 12.57 10.50 2.60
CA HIS A 14 11.38 9.66 2.46
C HIS A 14 11.21 9.10 1.05
N LEU A 15 11.79 9.75 0.03
CA LEU A 15 11.74 9.28 -1.35
C LEU A 15 12.44 7.93 -1.51
N SER A 16 13.50 7.66 -0.73
CA SER A 16 14.16 6.35 -0.74
C SER A 16 13.21 5.23 -0.32
N LEU A 17 12.40 5.45 0.72
CA LEU A 17 11.40 4.48 1.21
C LEU A 17 10.30 4.26 0.18
N ILE A 18 9.79 5.34 -0.44
CA ILE A 18 8.74 5.28 -1.46
C ILE A 18 9.20 4.47 -2.66
N LEU A 19 10.39 4.76 -3.20
CA LEU A 19 10.92 4.06 -4.38
C LEU A 19 11.17 2.58 -4.11
N MET A 20 11.63 2.24 -2.92
CA MET A 20 11.90 0.86 -2.54
C MET A 20 10.63 -0.01 -2.45
N GLN A 21 9.50 0.60 -2.13
CA GLN A 21 8.22 -0.08 -1.92
C GLN A 21 7.20 0.19 -3.03
N ALA A 22 7.54 1.01 -4.05
CA ALA A 22 6.65 1.38 -5.14
C ALA A 22 6.18 0.16 -5.97
N PHE A 23 7.03 -0.87 -6.10
CA PHE A 23 6.73 -2.07 -6.85
C PHE A 23 6.90 -3.31 -5.97
N THR A 24 5.79 -3.97 -5.66
CA THR A 24 5.80 -5.21 -4.89
C THR A 24 5.36 -6.38 -5.76
N ALA A 25 5.96 -7.54 -5.57
CA ALA A 25 5.56 -8.77 -6.26
C ALA A 25 4.08 -9.11 -6.00
N PHE A 26 3.63 -8.90 -4.77
CA PHE A 26 2.22 -9.07 -4.38
C PHE A 26 1.29 -8.14 -5.18
N GLY A 27 1.64 -6.85 -5.29
CA GLY A 27 0.83 -5.87 -6.02
C GLY A 27 0.69 -6.23 -7.50
N VAL A 28 1.80 -6.58 -8.15
CA VAL A 28 1.81 -7.01 -9.55
C VAL A 28 0.98 -8.28 -9.73
N PHE A 29 1.14 -9.27 -8.87
CA PHE A 29 0.38 -10.52 -8.93
C PHE A 29 -1.11 -10.28 -8.74
N LEU A 30 -1.52 -9.53 -7.71
CA LEU A 30 -2.92 -9.23 -7.40
C LEU A 30 -3.61 -8.51 -8.56
N MET A 31 -2.98 -7.45 -9.08
CA MET A 31 -3.55 -6.69 -10.19
C MET A 31 -3.62 -7.53 -11.48
N ARG A 32 -2.60 -8.32 -11.77
CA ARG A 32 -2.61 -9.25 -12.89
C ARG A 32 -3.77 -10.25 -12.79
N GLN A 33 -3.98 -10.86 -11.63
CA GLN A 33 -5.10 -11.81 -11.43
C GLN A 33 -6.45 -11.12 -11.58
N SER A 34 -6.59 -9.90 -11.05
CA SER A 34 -7.81 -9.11 -11.22
C SER A 34 -8.09 -8.82 -12.68
N TYR A 35 -7.12 -8.39 -13.46
CA TYR A 35 -7.32 -8.13 -14.90
C TYR A 35 -7.63 -9.39 -15.70
N LEU A 36 -7.01 -10.52 -15.39
CA LEU A 36 -7.30 -11.80 -16.04
C LEU A 36 -8.70 -12.34 -15.75
N SER A 37 -9.34 -11.90 -14.66
CA SER A 37 -10.71 -12.28 -14.34
C SER A 37 -11.78 -11.48 -15.11
N ILE A 38 -11.40 -10.40 -15.78
CA ILE A 38 -12.29 -9.58 -16.60
C ILE A 38 -12.45 -10.24 -17.97
N PRO A 39 -13.70 -10.46 -18.44
CA PRO A 39 -13.95 -11.05 -19.76
C PRO A 39 -13.34 -10.20 -20.89
N ASN A 40 -12.68 -10.85 -21.85
CA ASN A 40 -12.03 -10.17 -22.99
C ASN A 40 -13.04 -9.48 -23.90
N GLU A 41 -14.27 -9.99 -23.96
CA GLU A 41 -15.36 -9.47 -24.76
C GLU A 41 -15.64 -7.99 -24.48
N LEU A 42 -15.45 -7.55 -23.22
CA LEU A 42 -15.61 -6.14 -22.85
C LEU A 42 -14.56 -5.25 -23.51
N SER A 43 -13.33 -5.71 -23.59
CA SER A 43 -12.24 -4.98 -24.25
C SER A 43 -12.40 -4.99 -25.77
N GLU A 44 -12.88 -6.10 -26.35
CA GLU A 44 -13.14 -6.24 -27.78
C GLU A 44 -14.29 -5.35 -28.21
N ALA A 45 -15.41 -5.35 -27.48
CA ALA A 45 -16.54 -4.45 -27.74
C ALA A 45 -16.11 -2.97 -27.70
N ALA A 46 -15.32 -2.60 -26.69
CA ALA A 46 -14.81 -1.24 -26.57
C ALA A 46 -13.87 -0.82 -27.72
N ARG A 47 -13.11 -1.76 -28.30
CA ARG A 47 -12.31 -1.50 -29.50
C ARG A 47 -13.18 -1.26 -30.73
N ILE A 48 -14.25 -2.04 -30.84
CA ILE A 48 -15.23 -1.85 -31.93
C ILE A 48 -15.91 -0.46 -31.83
N ASP A 49 -16.17 -0.02 -30.57
CA ASP A 49 -16.72 1.32 -30.29
C ASP A 49 -15.68 2.45 -30.47
N GLY A 50 -14.44 2.12 -30.88
CA GLY A 50 -13.41 3.10 -31.21
C GLY A 50 -12.61 3.61 -29.98
N LEU A 51 -12.71 2.96 -28.83
CA LEU A 51 -11.87 3.34 -27.68
C LEU A 51 -10.41 2.95 -27.93
N SER A 52 -9.50 3.86 -27.55
CA SER A 52 -8.07 3.56 -27.49
C SER A 52 -7.74 2.61 -26.34
N GLU A 53 -6.58 1.94 -26.36
CA GLU A 53 -6.14 1.06 -25.28
C GLU A 53 -6.11 1.77 -23.90
N PHE A 54 -5.69 3.03 -23.87
CA PHE A 54 -5.74 3.83 -22.65
C PHE A 54 -7.19 4.14 -22.22
N GLY A 55 -8.09 4.33 -23.18
CA GLY A 55 -9.53 4.49 -22.92
C GLY A 55 -10.15 3.22 -22.33
N ILE A 56 -9.80 2.05 -22.86
CA ILE A 56 -10.23 0.75 -22.33
C ILE A 56 -9.71 0.57 -20.89
N TYR A 57 -8.42 0.82 -20.67
CA TYR A 57 -7.83 0.73 -19.33
C TYR A 57 -8.55 1.63 -18.32
N SER A 58 -8.72 2.92 -18.65
CA SER A 58 -9.22 3.90 -17.68
C SER A 58 -10.74 3.81 -17.46
N ARG A 59 -11.52 3.46 -18.49
CA ARG A 59 -13.00 3.47 -18.41
C ARG A 59 -13.60 2.09 -18.11
N ILE A 60 -12.88 1.00 -18.39
CA ILE A 60 -13.38 -0.37 -18.21
C ILE A 60 -12.57 -1.13 -17.19
N MET A 61 -11.27 -1.34 -17.44
CA MET A 61 -10.44 -2.22 -16.61
C MET A 61 -10.26 -1.67 -15.19
N LEU A 62 -9.92 -0.40 -15.06
CA LEU A 62 -9.68 0.24 -13.77
C LEU A 62 -10.95 0.28 -12.88
N PRO A 63 -12.14 0.68 -13.36
CA PRO A 63 -13.38 0.62 -12.59
C PRO A 63 -13.79 -0.79 -12.18
N LEU A 64 -13.60 -1.80 -13.03
CA LEU A 64 -13.94 -3.19 -12.72
C LEU A 64 -12.98 -3.81 -11.70
N SER A 65 -11.76 -3.27 -11.56
CA SER A 65 -10.74 -3.73 -10.62
C SER A 65 -10.76 -2.99 -9.27
N LYS A 66 -11.79 -2.20 -8.96
CA LYS A 66 -11.85 -1.36 -7.73
C LYS A 66 -11.63 -2.16 -6.46
N SER A 67 -12.18 -3.37 -6.34
CA SER A 67 -12.00 -4.21 -5.16
C SER A 67 -10.56 -4.70 -4.99
N ALA A 68 -9.90 -5.09 -6.09
CA ALA A 68 -8.50 -5.48 -6.08
C ALA A 68 -7.59 -4.29 -5.74
N ILE A 69 -7.88 -3.11 -6.29
CA ILE A 69 -7.16 -1.87 -5.99
C ILE A 69 -7.33 -1.50 -4.51
N ALA A 70 -8.54 -1.58 -3.96
CA ALA A 70 -8.78 -1.32 -2.55
C ALA A 70 -7.99 -2.29 -1.66
N THR A 71 -7.99 -3.57 -2.00
CA THR A 71 -7.17 -4.59 -1.33
C THR A 71 -5.69 -4.23 -1.38
N LEU A 72 -5.18 -3.89 -2.56
CA LEU A 72 -3.79 -3.49 -2.74
C LEU A 72 -3.42 -2.26 -1.90
N ILE A 73 -4.27 -1.24 -1.87
CA ILE A 73 -4.06 -0.03 -1.07
C ILE A 73 -3.99 -0.38 0.42
N ILE A 74 -4.94 -1.16 0.94
CA ILE A 74 -4.95 -1.51 2.37
C ILE A 74 -3.69 -2.30 2.74
N PHE A 75 -3.37 -3.35 1.99
CA PHE A 75 -2.20 -4.18 2.31
C PHE A 75 -0.89 -3.41 2.15
N SER A 76 -0.74 -2.61 1.09
CA SER A 76 0.44 -1.79 0.90
C SER A 76 0.59 -0.74 2.00
N PHE A 77 -0.51 -0.06 2.36
CA PHE A 77 -0.49 0.92 3.45
C PHE A 77 -0.08 0.29 4.78
N VAL A 78 -0.71 -0.84 5.16
CA VAL A 78 -0.39 -1.52 6.43
C VAL A 78 1.06 -1.99 6.46
N ASN A 79 1.58 -2.54 5.34
CA ASN A 79 2.98 -2.96 5.25
C ASN A 79 3.94 -1.78 5.40
N VAL A 80 3.71 -0.69 4.66
CA VAL A 80 4.57 0.51 4.70
C VAL A 80 4.46 1.21 6.06
N TRP A 81 3.24 1.31 6.61
CA TRP A 81 3.00 1.94 7.90
C TRP A 81 3.70 1.22 9.06
N ASN A 82 3.72 -0.11 9.02
CA ASN A 82 4.37 -0.92 10.04
C ASN A 82 5.85 -1.21 9.75
N ASP A 83 6.39 -0.72 8.63
CA ASP A 83 7.80 -0.93 8.31
C ASP A 83 8.70 -0.18 9.30
N TYR A 84 9.51 -0.95 9.98
CA TYR A 84 10.54 -0.47 10.90
C TYR A 84 11.93 -0.57 10.28
N MET A 85 12.19 -1.65 9.53
CA MET A 85 13.53 -1.99 9.06
C MET A 85 14.01 -1.03 7.95
N GLY A 86 13.12 -0.69 7.01
CA GLY A 86 13.42 0.27 5.94
C GLY A 86 13.82 1.63 6.50
N PRO A 87 12.95 2.29 7.30
CA PRO A 87 13.30 3.55 7.95
C PRO A 87 14.58 3.51 8.79
N MET A 88 14.82 2.41 9.51
CA MET A 88 16.02 2.25 10.33
C MET A 88 17.32 2.26 9.48
N ILE A 89 17.27 1.68 8.27
CA ILE A 89 18.45 1.56 7.40
C ILE A 89 18.68 2.84 6.58
N TYR A 90 17.60 3.48 6.13
CA TYR A 90 17.68 4.57 5.15
C TYR A 90 17.54 5.96 5.73
N LEU A 91 16.97 6.13 6.92
CA LEU A 91 16.79 7.43 7.57
C LEU A 91 17.74 7.58 8.77
N ASN A 92 18.57 8.63 8.73
CA ASN A 92 19.50 8.95 9.81
C ASN A 92 18.99 10.13 10.65
N SER A 93 18.41 11.14 9.99
CA SER A 93 17.93 12.35 10.65
C SER A 93 16.73 12.07 11.56
N THR A 94 16.75 12.57 12.78
CA THR A 94 15.68 12.35 13.78
C THR A 94 14.33 12.88 13.31
N GLU A 95 14.33 13.98 12.57
CA GLU A 95 13.13 14.65 12.05
C GLU A 95 12.40 13.85 10.96
N LEU A 96 13.11 12.94 10.28
CA LEU A 96 12.56 12.12 9.20
C LEU A 96 12.08 10.76 9.67
N LYS A 97 12.24 10.42 10.95
CA LYS A 97 11.88 9.10 11.47
C LYS A 97 10.37 8.87 11.41
N THR A 98 10.00 7.66 10.96
CA THR A 98 8.60 7.22 10.97
C THR A 98 8.12 6.97 12.41
N ILE A 99 6.79 6.92 12.60
CA ILE A 99 6.18 6.64 13.91
C ILE A 99 6.69 5.31 14.48
N GLN A 100 6.80 4.28 13.65
CA GLN A 100 7.29 2.95 14.09
C GLN A 100 8.73 3.00 14.57
N LEU A 101 9.58 3.74 13.86
CA LEU A 101 10.97 3.93 14.28
C LEU A 101 11.04 4.79 15.55
N GLY A 102 10.21 5.81 15.66
CA GLY A 102 10.08 6.67 16.85
C GLY A 102 9.63 5.88 18.09
N LEU A 103 8.61 5.03 17.98
CA LEU A 103 8.15 4.15 19.04
C LEU A 103 9.27 3.26 19.58
N ARG A 104 10.11 2.72 18.70
CA ARG A 104 11.25 1.90 19.09
C ARG A 104 12.31 2.69 19.85
N MET A 105 12.54 3.95 19.49
CA MET A 105 13.47 4.83 20.21
C MET A 105 13.00 5.10 21.65
N PHE A 106 11.69 5.25 21.87
CA PHE A 106 11.12 5.40 23.19
C PHE A 106 11.44 4.21 24.09
N ILE A 107 11.34 3.00 23.56
CA ILE A 107 11.66 1.77 24.32
C ILE A 107 13.15 1.73 24.73
N THR A 108 14.06 2.23 23.89
CA THR A 108 15.50 2.15 24.15
C THR A 108 16.05 3.33 24.96
N GLN A 109 15.48 4.51 24.80
CA GLN A 109 16.01 5.74 25.37
C GLN A 109 15.40 6.13 26.72
N TYR A 110 14.14 5.73 26.96
CA TYR A 110 13.38 6.11 28.15
C TYR A 110 12.88 4.87 28.93
N SER A 111 13.59 3.85 28.92
CA SER A 111 13.47 2.46 29.43
C SER A 111 12.30 2.07 30.35
N ALA A 112 11.26 2.86 30.61
CA ALA A 112 10.17 2.47 31.50
C ALA A 112 8.88 3.26 31.43
N ASP A 113 8.70 4.22 30.54
CA ASP A 113 7.39 4.88 30.51
C ASP A 113 6.42 4.16 29.56
N TYR A 114 5.95 2.98 30.03
CA TYR A 114 4.98 2.16 29.31
C TYR A 114 3.69 2.94 28.97
N ASN A 115 3.33 3.96 29.75
CA ASN A 115 2.14 4.76 29.50
C ASN A 115 2.29 5.57 28.21
N LEU A 116 3.45 6.20 28.00
CA LEU A 116 3.74 6.94 26.77
C LEU A 116 3.83 6.02 25.56
N ILE A 117 4.45 4.84 25.71
CA ILE A 117 4.52 3.85 24.64
C ILE A 117 3.13 3.39 24.25
N MET A 118 2.26 3.07 25.21
CA MET A 118 0.88 2.67 24.94
C MET A 118 0.06 3.77 24.31
N ALA A 119 0.20 5.02 24.77
CA ALA A 119 -0.46 6.16 24.16
C ALA A 119 -0.04 6.38 22.70
N ALA A 120 1.26 6.33 22.42
CA ALA A 120 1.80 6.48 21.07
C ALA A 120 1.40 5.30 20.17
N ALA A 121 1.35 4.07 20.69
CA ALA A 121 0.85 2.91 19.97
C ALA A 121 -0.64 3.05 19.59
N LEU A 122 -1.47 3.54 20.51
CA LEU A 122 -2.88 3.81 20.22
C LEU A 122 -3.04 4.88 19.13
N ILE A 123 -2.26 5.95 19.19
CA ILE A 123 -2.26 6.99 18.13
C ILE A 123 -1.86 6.38 16.79
N SER A 124 -0.88 5.47 16.77
CA SER A 124 -0.43 4.82 15.53
C SER A 124 -1.47 3.90 14.91
N LEU A 125 -2.49 3.44 15.64
CA LEU A 125 -3.60 2.64 15.11
C LEU A 125 -4.64 3.49 14.37
N ILE A 126 -4.74 4.79 14.67
CA ILE A 126 -5.76 5.67 14.10
C ILE A 126 -5.73 5.70 12.56
N PRO A 127 -4.59 5.93 11.89
CA PRO A 127 -4.56 5.97 10.43
C PRO A 127 -4.92 4.64 9.77
N VAL A 128 -4.50 3.52 10.37
CA VAL A 128 -4.82 2.18 9.87
C VAL A 128 -6.32 1.91 10.01
N GLY A 129 -6.89 2.23 11.17
CA GLY A 129 -8.33 2.10 11.42
C GLY A 129 -9.17 3.00 10.49
N ALA A 130 -8.77 4.25 10.30
CA ALA A 130 -9.44 5.18 9.40
C ALA A 130 -9.42 4.68 7.94
N LEU A 131 -8.28 4.18 7.47
CA LEU A 131 -8.17 3.60 6.14
C LEU A 131 -9.08 2.38 6.00
N PHE A 132 -9.05 1.47 6.97
CA PHE A 132 -9.90 0.27 6.95
C PHE A 132 -11.39 0.63 6.90
N LEU A 133 -11.84 1.52 7.78
CA LEU A 133 -13.24 1.95 7.81
C LEU A 133 -13.68 2.64 6.51
N SER A 134 -12.81 3.39 5.87
CA SER A 134 -13.12 4.05 4.59
C SER A 134 -13.23 3.08 3.41
N MET A 135 -12.48 1.97 3.46
CA MET A 135 -12.36 1.03 2.34
C MET A 135 -13.07 -0.31 2.54
N GLN A 136 -13.65 -0.57 3.73
CA GLN A 136 -14.29 -1.86 4.06
C GLN A 136 -15.40 -2.27 3.08
N ARG A 137 -16.16 -1.31 2.53
CA ARG A 137 -17.22 -1.57 1.54
C ARG A 137 -16.72 -2.28 0.29
N PHE A 138 -15.55 -1.91 -0.20
CA PHE A 138 -14.94 -2.54 -1.39
C PHE A 138 -14.46 -3.96 -1.12
N PHE A 139 -14.13 -4.25 0.14
CA PHE A 139 -13.75 -5.59 0.59
C PHE A 139 -14.95 -6.54 0.58
N ILE A 140 -16.09 -6.08 1.10
CA ILE A 140 -17.33 -6.87 1.18
C ILE A 140 -17.84 -7.17 -0.23
N GLU A 141 -17.84 -6.21 -1.14
CA GLU A 141 -18.25 -6.38 -2.54
C GLU A 141 -17.38 -7.41 -3.27
N GLY A 142 -16.05 -7.39 -3.03
CA GLY A 142 -15.12 -8.34 -3.67
C GLY A 142 -15.31 -9.79 -3.21
N VAL A 143 -15.64 -10.02 -1.93
CA VAL A 143 -15.91 -11.35 -1.39
C VAL A 143 -17.27 -11.87 -1.87
N ALA A 144 -18.28 -11.01 -1.91
CA ALA A 144 -19.63 -11.39 -2.36
C ALA A 144 -19.64 -11.86 -3.84
N THR A 145 -18.88 -11.20 -4.71
CA THR A 145 -18.80 -11.59 -6.14
C THR A 145 -18.03 -12.88 -6.38
N SER A 146 -17.08 -13.23 -5.53
CA SER A 146 -16.36 -14.51 -5.63
C SER A 146 -17.16 -15.70 -5.07
N GLY A 147 -18.06 -15.45 -4.12
CA GLY A 147 -18.92 -16.50 -3.51
C GLY A 147 -20.12 -16.94 -4.37
N LEU A 148 -20.48 -16.18 -5.40
CA LEU A 148 -21.61 -16.51 -6.30
C LEU A 148 -21.22 -17.35 -7.51
N LYS A 149 -19.94 -17.76 -7.65
CA LYS A 149 -19.44 -18.64 -8.71
C LYS A 149 -19.27 -20.10 -8.27
N GLY A 150 -19.95 -20.52 -7.20
CA GLY A 150 -20.04 -21.91 -6.75
C GLY A 150 -21.37 -22.55 -7.18
#